data_609a20c3b56b01c75a1b948634cfc792
#
_entry.id   609a20c3b56b01c75a1b948634cfc792
#
_cell.length_a   1.000
_cell.length_b   1.000
_cell.length_c   1.000
_cell.angle_alpha   90.00
_cell.angle_beta   90.00
_cell.angle_gamma   90.00
#
_symmetry.space_group_name_H-M   'P 1'
#
loop_
_entity.id
_entity.type
_entity.pdbx_description
1 polymer ?
#
loop_
_entity_poly.entity_id
_entity_poly.type
_entity_poly.pdbx_seq_one_letter_code
_entity_poly.pdbx_strand_id
1 'polypeptide(L)'
;MIYKNITELIGGTPLVEISGVEGQKARIAVKLEKSNPGGSVKDRIALAMIEDAEAKGVLKPGATIIEPTSGNTGVGLAWVGVAKGYRTILTMPETMSVERRNLLKAYGAELVLTPGAEGMKGAIRKAEELRDATPGAVILGQFVNPANPAVHERTTGEEIWKDTDGEVSIFVAGVGTGGTVSGTGRTLKRHNPSVKVYAVEPATSPVLSGGAPGKHGIQGIGPGFVPQTYDAGTVDKVLTVSTEEAFESARFLSRKKGILVGISSGAAFHAAAELSRRPENEGKLIVAVLPDTGERYLSTPLFDTAE
;
A
#
# COMPACT_ATOMS: atom_id res chain seq x y z
N MET A 1 16.40 23.73 -3.28
CA MET A 1 16.83 22.72 -2.28
C MET A 1 17.49 21.57 -3.01
N ILE A 2 18.60 21.05 -2.53
CA ILE A 2 19.29 19.88 -3.14
C ILE A 2 19.27 18.78 -2.10
N TYR A 3 18.61 17.65 -2.44
CA TYR A 3 18.58 16.46 -1.61
C TYR A 3 19.87 15.66 -1.81
N LYS A 4 20.36 15.03 -0.75
CA LYS A 4 21.60 14.23 -0.78
C LYS A 4 21.37 12.82 -1.29
N ASN A 5 20.16 12.29 -1.07
CA ASN A 5 19.77 10.95 -1.47
C ASN A 5 18.30 10.96 -1.92
N ILE A 6 17.98 10.13 -2.91
CA ILE A 6 16.62 9.97 -3.44
C ILE A 6 15.61 9.50 -2.37
N THR A 7 16.07 8.78 -1.34
CA THR A 7 15.22 8.31 -0.24
C THR A 7 14.64 9.45 0.60
N GLU A 8 15.26 10.64 0.60
CA GLU A 8 14.76 11.84 1.28
C GLU A 8 13.48 12.41 0.64
N LEU A 9 13.13 11.95 -0.56
CA LEU A 9 11.91 12.33 -1.26
C LEU A 9 10.70 11.45 -0.90
N ILE A 10 10.88 10.43 -0.05
CA ILE A 10 9.78 9.58 0.39
C ILE A 10 8.91 10.34 1.38
N GLY A 11 7.61 10.31 1.15
CA GLY A 11 6.63 11.03 1.98
C GLY A 11 6.37 12.44 1.47
N GLY A 12 5.71 13.25 2.30
CA GLY A 12 5.26 14.58 1.89
C GLY A 12 4.33 14.55 0.68
N THR A 13 3.62 13.44 0.48
CA THR A 13 2.75 13.25 -0.69
C THR A 13 1.54 14.16 -0.62
N PRO A 14 1.05 14.70 -1.76
CA PRO A 14 -0.02 15.70 -1.73
C PRO A 14 -1.38 15.09 -1.40
N LEU A 15 -2.25 15.93 -0.81
CA LEU A 15 -3.70 15.74 -0.78
C LEU A 15 -4.34 16.50 -1.93
N VAL A 16 -5.32 15.87 -2.59
CA VAL A 16 -6.12 16.51 -3.67
C VAL A 16 -7.60 16.34 -3.35
N GLU A 17 -8.35 17.45 -3.35
CA GLU A 17 -9.79 17.41 -3.13
C GLU A 17 -10.51 16.91 -4.40
N ILE A 18 -11.44 15.98 -4.23
CA ILE A 18 -12.25 15.40 -5.31
C ILE A 18 -13.70 15.86 -5.15
N SER A 19 -14.19 16.53 -6.18
CA SER A 19 -15.60 16.97 -6.29
C SER A 19 -16.30 16.26 -7.43
N GLY A 20 -17.63 16.42 -7.52
CA GLY A 20 -18.45 15.89 -8.61
C GLY A 20 -18.67 14.39 -8.53
N VAL A 21 -18.66 13.82 -7.34
CA VAL A 21 -19.23 12.51 -7.05
C VAL A 21 -20.73 12.69 -6.90
N GLU A 22 -21.53 11.91 -7.62
CA GLU A 22 -22.98 12.00 -7.56
C GLU A 22 -23.49 11.77 -6.13
N GLY A 23 -24.35 12.67 -5.64
CA GLY A 23 -24.90 12.62 -4.27
C GLY A 23 -23.91 12.94 -3.16
N GLN A 24 -22.73 13.49 -3.48
CA GLN A 24 -21.71 13.87 -2.50
C GLN A 24 -22.22 14.94 -1.54
N LYS A 25 -22.13 14.65 -0.22
CA LYS A 25 -22.46 15.55 0.88
C LYS A 25 -21.24 15.90 1.74
N ALA A 26 -20.30 14.97 1.86
CA ALA A 26 -19.01 15.19 2.52
C ALA A 26 -17.94 15.59 1.51
N ARG A 27 -16.95 16.36 1.96
CA ARG A 27 -15.71 16.61 1.18
C ARG A 27 -14.87 15.36 1.12
N ILE A 28 -14.22 15.10 0.00
CA ILE A 28 -13.30 13.96 -0.17
C ILE A 28 -11.94 14.52 -0.57
N ALA A 29 -10.89 14.21 0.18
CA ALA A 29 -9.51 14.42 -0.21
C ALA A 29 -8.80 13.07 -0.39
N VAL A 30 -7.94 12.97 -1.39
CA VAL A 30 -7.19 11.75 -1.68
C VAL A 30 -5.69 11.98 -1.49
N LYS A 31 -5.04 11.10 -0.72
CA LYS A 31 -3.59 11.11 -0.47
C LYS A 31 -2.89 10.36 -1.60
N LEU A 32 -2.14 11.08 -2.44
CA LEU A 32 -1.54 10.53 -3.66
C LEU A 32 -0.19 9.87 -3.38
N GLU A 33 -0.19 8.64 -2.92
CA GLU A 33 1.04 7.88 -2.62
C GLU A 33 1.84 7.49 -3.87
N LYS A 34 1.26 7.62 -5.06
CA LYS A 34 1.99 7.49 -6.32
C LYS A 34 3.10 8.54 -6.48
N SER A 35 3.05 9.62 -5.71
CA SER A 35 4.04 10.70 -5.73
C SER A 35 5.35 10.37 -5.01
N ASN A 36 5.42 9.23 -4.29
CA ASN A 36 6.68 8.71 -3.81
C ASN A 36 7.61 8.32 -4.99
N PRO A 37 8.93 8.35 -4.84
CA PRO A 37 9.89 8.09 -5.92
C PRO A 37 9.69 6.76 -6.65
N GLY A 38 9.37 5.70 -5.93
CA GLY A 38 9.06 4.38 -6.51
C GLY A 38 7.59 4.22 -6.90
N GLY A 39 6.77 5.28 -6.81
CA GLY A 39 5.38 5.32 -7.28
C GLY A 39 4.36 4.61 -6.40
N SER A 40 4.65 4.38 -5.12
CA SER A 40 3.68 3.79 -4.20
C SER A 40 3.92 4.08 -2.72
N VAL A 41 2.89 3.84 -1.91
CA VAL A 41 2.92 3.87 -0.44
C VAL A 41 3.99 2.94 0.16
N LYS A 42 4.41 1.91 -0.58
CA LYS A 42 5.36 0.92 -0.10
C LYS A 42 6.81 1.43 -0.03
N ASP A 43 7.11 2.55 -0.66
CA ASP A 43 8.40 3.22 -0.50
C ASP A 43 8.66 3.58 0.96
N ARG A 44 7.60 4.03 1.68
CA ARG A 44 7.68 4.37 3.10
C ARG A 44 8.10 3.17 3.95
N ILE A 45 7.46 2.03 3.77
CA ILE A 45 7.77 0.84 4.56
C ILE A 45 9.09 0.19 4.14
N ALA A 46 9.46 0.26 2.85
CA ALA A 46 10.73 -0.24 2.37
C ALA A 46 11.90 0.46 3.08
N LEU A 47 11.90 1.80 3.10
CA LEU A 47 12.92 2.57 3.82
C LEU A 47 12.87 2.27 5.33
N ALA A 48 11.68 2.32 5.94
CA ALA A 48 11.55 2.16 7.38
C ALA A 48 11.99 0.78 7.89
N MET A 49 11.67 -0.30 7.16
CA MET A 49 12.08 -1.65 7.56
C MET A 49 13.60 -1.86 7.39
N ILE A 50 14.21 -1.25 6.37
CA ILE A 50 15.66 -1.27 6.18
C ILE A 50 16.34 -0.51 7.33
N GLU A 51 15.92 0.72 7.62
CA GLU A 51 16.50 1.55 8.68
C GLU A 51 16.32 0.94 10.09
N ASP A 52 15.18 0.31 10.35
CA ASP A 52 14.93 -0.42 11.59
C ASP A 52 15.88 -1.61 11.75
N ALA A 53 16.11 -2.37 10.66
CA ALA A 53 17.04 -3.50 10.65
C ALA A 53 18.51 -3.05 10.81
N GLU A 54 18.89 -1.90 10.23
CA GLU A 54 20.19 -1.25 10.43
C GLU A 54 20.38 -0.82 11.90
N ALA A 55 19.39 -0.11 12.45
CA ALA A 55 19.42 0.39 13.82
C ALA A 55 19.55 -0.74 14.87
N LYS A 56 18.91 -1.89 14.59
CA LYS A 56 19.01 -3.11 15.40
C LYS A 56 20.29 -3.91 15.18
N GLY A 57 21.13 -3.51 14.23
CA GLY A 57 22.36 -4.24 13.85
C GLY A 57 22.11 -5.60 13.17
N VAL A 58 20.87 -5.86 12.75
CA VAL A 58 20.47 -7.08 12.04
C VAL A 58 20.91 -7.01 10.57
N LEU A 59 20.74 -5.85 9.95
CA LEU A 59 21.19 -5.58 8.58
C LEU A 59 22.50 -4.78 8.61
N LYS A 60 23.58 -5.41 8.19
CA LYS A 60 24.91 -4.79 8.15
C LYS A 60 25.20 -4.20 6.77
N PRO A 61 26.08 -3.17 6.65
CA PRO A 61 26.48 -2.63 5.34
C PRO A 61 26.91 -3.74 4.37
N GLY A 62 26.39 -3.70 3.14
CA GLY A 62 26.68 -4.71 2.11
C GLY A 62 25.98 -6.06 2.26
N ALA A 63 25.15 -6.24 3.28
CA ALA A 63 24.34 -7.46 3.44
C ALA A 63 23.28 -7.60 2.35
N THR A 64 22.66 -8.77 2.28
CA THR A 64 21.63 -9.08 1.30
C THR A 64 20.24 -8.99 1.93
N ILE A 65 19.36 -8.22 1.31
CA ILE A 65 17.93 -8.19 1.63
C ILE A 65 17.22 -9.23 0.76
N ILE A 66 16.43 -10.10 1.38
CA ILE A 66 15.61 -11.09 0.68
C ILE A 66 14.16 -10.86 1.07
N GLU A 67 13.24 -10.80 0.10
CA GLU A 67 11.81 -10.64 0.42
C GLU A 67 10.94 -11.44 -0.55
N PRO A 68 9.97 -12.23 -0.03
CA PRO A 68 9.00 -12.91 -0.89
C PRO A 68 7.90 -11.94 -1.29
N THR A 69 8.06 -11.26 -2.41
CA THR A 69 7.10 -10.27 -2.90
C THR A 69 7.25 -10.01 -4.39
N SER A 70 6.12 -9.80 -5.06
CA SER A 70 6.06 -9.38 -6.47
C SER A 70 5.38 -8.04 -6.67
N GLY A 71 4.93 -7.43 -5.56
CA GLY A 71 4.15 -6.19 -5.59
C GLY A 71 4.98 -4.93 -5.33
N ASN A 72 4.29 -3.88 -4.93
CA ASN A 72 4.88 -2.57 -4.66
C ASN A 72 5.98 -2.59 -3.59
N THR A 73 5.90 -3.51 -2.62
CA THR A 73 6.98 -3.69 -1.63
C THR A 73 8.27 -4.14 -2.28
N GLY A 74 8.20 -5.04 -3.26
CA GLY A 74 9.39 -5.45 -4.03
C GLY A 74 10.00 -4.29 -4.79
N VAL A 75 9.19 -3.42 -5.40
CA VAL A 75 9.68 -2.20 -6.06
C VAL A 75 10.36 -1.27 -5.05
N GLY A 76 9.70 -1.01 -3.91
CA GLY A 76 10.28 -0.18 -2.85
C GLY A 76 11.61 -0.73 -2.34
N LEU A 77 11.67 -2.03 -2.01
CA LEU A 77 12.91 -2.66 -1.53
C LEU A 77 14.01 -2.69 -2.59
N ALA A 78 13.67 -2.88 -3.86
CA ALA A 78 14.65 -2.88 -4.93
C ALA A 78 15.36 -1.53 -5.04
N TRP A 79 14.60 -0.43 -5.21
CA TRP A 79 15.22 0.87 -5.42
C TRP A 79 15.82 1.48 -4.14
N VAL A 80 15.19 1.30 -2.97
CA VAL A 80 15.76 1.76 -1.68
C VAL A 80 17.02 0.94 -1.35
N GLY A 81 16.99 -0.37 -1.57
CA GLY A 81 18.15 -1.24 -1.37
C GLY A 81 19.35 -0.76 -2.19
N VAL A 82 19.15 -0.49 -3.48
CA VAL A 82 20.20 0.07 -4.35
C VAL A 82 20.67 1.44 -3.85
N ALA A 83 19.75 2.34 -3.49
CA ALA A 83 20.13 3.66 -3.00
C ALA A 83 20.92 3.63 -1.68
N LYS A 84 20.76 2.59 -0.88
CA LYS A 84 21.49 2.35 0.38
C LYS A 84 22.68 1.38 0.25
N GLY A 85 22.95 0.86 -0.96
CA GLY A 85 24.10 -0.03 -1.23
C GLY A 85 23.90 -1.49 -0.81
N TYR A 86 22.63 -1.96 -0.74
CA TYR A 86 22.30 -3.34 -0.45
C TYR A 86 22.03 -4.16 -1.73
N ARG A 87 22.44 -5.42 -1.70
CA ARG A 87 22.00 -6.44 -2.64
C ARG A 87 20.54 -6.81 -2.28
N THR A 88 19.65 -6.86 -3.27
CA THR A 88 18.25 -7.22 -3.04
C THR A 88 17.85 -8.42 -3.90
N ILE A 89 17.35 -9.47 -3.26
CA ILE A 89 16.83 -10.68 -3.92
C ILE A 89 15.33 -10.76 -3.63
N LEU A 90 14.52 -10.86 -4.68
CA LEU A 90 13.08 -10.99 -4.57
C LEU A 90 12.63 -12.34 -5.09
N THR A 91 11.89 -13.07 -4.26
CA THR A 91 11.31 -14.36 -4.67
C THR A 91 9.85 -14.18 -5.02
N MET A 92 9.41 -14.78 -6.12
CA MET A 92 8.05 -14.65 -6.61
C MET A 92 7.66 -15.80 -7.55
N PRO A 93 6.35 -16.11 -7.67
CA PRO A 93 5.89 -17.08 -8.65
C PRO A 93 6.22 -16.63 -10.09
N GLU A 94 6.54 -17.57 -10.96
CA GLU A 94 6.82 -17.33 -12.38
C GLU A 94 5.62 -16.78 -13.17
N THR A 95 4.41 -16.87 -12.59
CA THR A 95 3.16 -16.33 -13.15
C THR A 95 3.06 -14.80 -13.06
N MET A 96 4.01 -14.15 -12.37
CA MET A 96 4.03 -12.67 -12.31
C MET A 96 4.35 -12.06 -13.66
N SER A 97 3.70 -10.93 -13.96
CA SER A 97 3.80 -10.26 -15.25
C SER A 97 5.25 -9.89 -15.62
N VAL A 98 5.52 -9.92 -16.92
CA VAL A 98 6.86 -9.58 -17.44
C VAL A 98 7.22 -8.14 -17.12
N GLU A 99 6.26 -7.22 -17.20
CA GLU A 99 6.47 -5.79 -16.89
C GLU A 99 6.93 -5.60 -15.45
N ARG A 100 6.32 -6.30 -14.48
CA ARG A 100 6.76 -6.27 -13.08
C ARG A 100 8.16 -6.79 -12.89
N ARG A 101 8.45 -7.94 -13.52
CA ARG A 101 9.80 -8.53 -13.47
C ARG A 101 10.85 -7.60 -14.07
N ASN A 102 10.53 -6.95 -15.19
CA ASN A 102 11.43 -5.99 -15.85
C ASN A 102 11.66 -4.74 -15.00
N LEU A 103 10.62 -4.21 -14.36
CA LEU A 103 10.74 -3.06 -13.46
C LEU A 103 11.67 -3.36 -12.29
N LEU A 104 11.53 -4.51 -11.65
CA LEU A 104 12.38 -4.93 -10.53
C LEU A 104 13.84 -5.12 -10.96
N LYS A 105 14.07 -5.75 -12.12
CA LYS A 105 15.40 -5.91 -12.71
C LYS A 105 16.04 -4.56 -13.09
N ALA A 106 15.24 -3.61 -13.58
CA ALA A 106 15.72 -2.27 -13.93
C ALA A 106 16.25 -1.51 -12.71
N TYR A 107 15.71 -1.79 -11.51
CA TYR A 107 16.26 -1.31 -10.24
C TYR A 107 17.43 -2.15 -9.70
N GLY A 108 17.88 -3.17 -10.44
CA GLY A 108 19.03 -4.00 -10.04
C GLY A 108 18.70 -5.13 -9.06
N ALA A 109 17.41 -5.40 -8.79
CA ALA A 109 17.06 -6.55 -7.96
C ALA A 109 17.28 -7.89 -8.69
N GLU A 110 17.77 -8.87 -7.96
CA GLU A 110 17.85 -10.25 -8.43
C GLU A 110 16.51 -10.95 -8.20
N LEU A 111 16.00 -11.61 -9.25
CA LEU A 111 14.73 -12.30 -9.17
C LEU A 111 14.93 -13.81 -9.15
N VAL A 112 14.33 -14.45 -8.15
CA VAL A 112 14.26 -15.91 -8.06
C VAL A 112 12.82 -16.32 -8.26
N LEU A 113 12.54 -16.93 -9.41
CA LEU A 113 11.21 -17.39 -9.78
C LEU A 113 10.95 -18.78 -9.19
N THR A 114 9.75 -18.97 -8.66
CA THR A 114 9.27 -20.25 -8.12
C THR A 114 8.12 -20.81 -8.96
N PRO A 115 7.86 -22.13 -8.90
CA PRO A 115 6.77 -22.73 -9.68
C PRO A 115 5.44 -22.04 -9.43
N GLY A 116 4.72 -21.68 -10.48
CA GLY A 116 3.43 -20.97 -10.40
C GLY A 116 2.37 -21.70 -9.57
N ALA A 117 2.37 -23.02 -9.62
CA ALA A 117 1.44 -23.89 -8.86
C ALA A 117 1.58 -23.75 -7.34
N GLU A 118 2.76 -23.35 -6.84
CA GLU A 118 3.02 -23.15 -5.41
C GLU A 118 2.61 -21.76 -4.91
N GLY A 119 2.34 -20.82 -5.81
CA GLY A 119 1.95 -19.45 -5.48
C GLY A 119 2.93 -18.78 -4.51
N MET A 120 2.41 -17.87 -3.66
CA MET A 120 3.24 -17.16 -2.69
C MET A 120 3.85 -18.05 -1.62
N LYS A 121 3.25 -19.23 -1.32
CA LYS A 121 3.84 -20.16 -0.35
C LYS A 121 5.19 -20.69 -0.83
N GLY A 122 5.30 -21.01 -2.12
CA GLY A 122 6.58 -21.39 -2.73
C GLY A 122 7.62 -20.27 -2.69
N ALA A 123 7.19 -19.03 -2.95
CA ALA A 123 8.09 -17.87 -2.88
C ALA A 123 8.60 -17.64 -1.44
N ILE A 124 7.75 -17.75 -0.42
CA ILE A 124 8.13 -17.62 0.99
C ILE A 124 9.16 -18.68 1.37
N ARG A 125 8.87 -19.96 1.09
CA ARG A 125 9.82 -21.05 1.36
C ARG A 125 11.17 -20.80 0.68
N LYS A 126 11.16 -20.35 -0.57
CA LYS A 126 12.39 -20.06 -1.31
C LYS A 126 13.18 -18.88 -0.72
N ALA A 127 12.49 -17.87 -0.22
CA ALA A 127 13.14 -16.75 0.48
C ALA A 127 13.84 -17.24 1.75
N GLU A 128 13.20 -18.10 2.53
CA GLU A 128 13.77 -18.70 3.75
C GLU A 128 15.01 -19.55 3.43
N GLU A 129 14.92 -20.42 2.42
CA GLU A 129 16.07 -21.23 1.95
C GLU A 129 17.26 -20.35 1.55
N LEU A 130 17.00 -19.27 0.81
CA LEU A 130 18.05 -18.34 0.37
C LEU A 130 18.66 -17.56 1.54
N ARG A 131 17.82 -17.12 2.51
CA ARG A 131 18.30 -16.47 3.72
C ARG A 131 19.25 -17.38 4.50
N ASP A 132 18.86 -18.63 4.70
CA ASP A 132 19.63 -19.59 5.48
C ASP A 132 20.94 -19.99 4.78
N ALA A 133 20.95 -19.95 3.44
CA ALA A 133 22.12 -20.23 2.62
C ALA A 133 23.05 -19.01 2.40
N THR A 134 22.60 -17.79 2.75
CA THR A 134 23.36 -16.55 2.49
C THR A 134 23.76 -15.89 3.82
N PRO A 135 25.05 -15.95 4.21
CA PRO A 135 25.49 -15.35 5.47
C PRO A 135 25.12 -13.86 5.58
N GLY A 136 24.46 -13.49 6.68
CA GLY A 136 24.06 -12.11 6.95
C GLY A 136 22.85 -11.61 6.14
N ALA A 137 22.20 -12.47 5.36
CA ALA A 137 20.98 -12.09 4.67
C ALA A 137 19.78 -11.94 5.63
N VAL A 138 18.89 -11.00 5.31
CA VAL A 138 17.75 -10.63 6.15
C VAL A 138 16.46 -10.67 5.32
N ILE A 139 15.40 -11.27 5.88
CA ILE A 139 14.03 -11.09 5.41
C ILE A 139 13.38 -10.02 6.30
N LEU A 140 12.85 -8.96 5.69
CA LEU A 140 12.29 -7.82 6.43
C LEU A 140 10.86 -8.07 6.91
N GLY A 141 10.06 -8.84 6.17
CA GLY A 141 8.78 -9.37 6.62
C GLY A 141 7.67 -8.34 6.74
N GLN A 142 7.20 -7.77 5.64
CA GLN A 142 6.22 -6.67 5.61
C GLN A 142 4.92 -6.90 6.39
N PHE A 143 4.49 -8.16 6.57
CA PHE A 143 3.24 -8.52 7.26
C PHE A 143 3.36 -8.65 8.78
N VAL A 144 4.60 -8.68 9.30
CA VAL A 144 4.90 -8.91 10.72
C VAL A 144 5.81 -7.83 11.30
N ASN A 145 6.48 -7.04 10.47
CA ASN A 145 7.47 -6.06 10.91
C ASN A 145 6.80 -4.80 11.51
N PRO A 146 7.04 -4.46 12.78
CA PRO A 146 6.43 -3.31 13.43
C PRO A 146 6.88 -1.96 12.84
N ALA A 147 8.01 -1.89 12.15
CA ALA A 147 8.44 -0.68 11.44
C ALA A 147 7.46 -0.24 10.34
N ASN A 148 6.66 -1.19 9.82
CA ASN A 148 5.64 -0.91 8.82
C ASN A 148 4.54 0.02 9.38
N PRO A 149 3.71 -0.33 10.37
CA PRO A 149 2.75 0.61 10.92
C PRO A 149 3.42 1.84 11.56
N ALA A 150 4.58 1.69 12.18
CA ALA A 150 5.29 2.78 12.84
C ALA A 150 5.68 3.92 11.89
N VAL A 151 6.07 3.63 10.64
CA VAL A 151 6.37 4.70 9.66
C VAL A 151 5.11 5.49 9.30
N HIS A 152 3.95 4.84 9.21
CA HIS A 152 2.70 5.51 8.93
C HIS A 152 2.22 6.38 10.11
N GLU A 153 2.54 5.98 11.35
CA GLU A 153 2.29 6.82 12.52
C GLU A 153 3.09 8.13 12.47
N ARG A 154 4.40 8.03 12.21
CA ARG A 154 5.28 9.21 12.25
C ARG A 154 5.29 10.06 10.97
N THR A 155 4.74 9.55 9.86
CA THR A 155 4.73 10.26 8.56
C THR A 155 3.34 10.43 8.00
N THR A 156 2.72 9.41 7.43
CA THR A 156 1.43 9.49 6.72
C THR A 156 0.33 10.11 7.59
N GLY A 157 0.24 9.70 8.85
CA GLY A 157 -0.75 10.23 9.80
C GLY A 157 -0.52 11.70 10.12
N GLU A 158 0.72 12.08 10.41
CA GLU A 158 1.07 13.47 10.71
C GLU A 158 0.94 14.39 9.48
N GLU A 159 1.31 13.88 8.28
CA GLU A 159 1.09 14.60 7.03
C GLU A 159 -0.40 14.87 6.81
N ILE A 160 -1.28 13.86 6.93
CA ILE A 160 -2.72 14.04 6.76
C ILE A 160 -3.28 15.03 7.79
N TRP A 161 -2.90 14.91 9.06
CA TRP A 161 -3.36 15.82 10.10
C TRP A 161 -2.98 17.26 9.80
N LYS A 162 -1.71 17.48 9.45
CA LYS A 162 -1.18 18.82 9.11
C LYS A 162 -1.83 19.38 7.82
N ASP A 163 -1.87 18.58 6.75
CA ASP A 163 -2.33 19.03 5.44
C ASP A 163 -3.85 19.28 5.39
N THR A 164 -4.58 18.81 6.39
CA THR A 164 -6.02 19.08 6.58
C THR A 164 -6.31 20.12 7.67
N ASP A 165 -5.27 20.74 8.25
CA ASP A 165 -5.42 21.62 9.43
C ASP A 165 -6.25 20.98 10.56
N GLY A 166 -6.19 19.64 10.69
CA GLY A 166 -6.94 18.86 11.66
C GLY A 166 -8.43 18.65 11.33
N GLU A 167 -8.91 19.06 10.16
CA GLU A 167 -10.32 18.89 9.76
C GLU A 167 -10.72 17.45 9.40
N VAL A 168 -9.75 16.55 9.21
CA VAL A 168 -10.04 15.15 8.87
C VAL A 168 -10.97 14.52 9.89
N SER A 169 -12.15 14.10 9.43
CA SER A 169 -13.17 13.45 10.27
C SER A 169 -13.26 11.94 10.03
N ILE A 170 -12.90 11.51 8.82
CA ILE A 170 -12.97 10.11 8.39
C ILE A 170 -11.70 9.78 7.60
N PHE A 171 -11.06 8.68 7.95
CA PHE A 171 -9.91 8.14 7.23
C PHE A 171 -10.23 6.78 6.62
N VAL A 172 -9.86 6.57 5.35
CA VAL A 172 -10.15 5.35 4.58
C VAL A 172 -8.87 4.81 3.96
N ALA A 173 -8.56 3.54 4.18
CA ALA A 173 -7.43 2.88 3.54
C ALA A 173 -7.70 1.39 3.27
N GLY A 174 -7.25 0.91 2.12
CA GLY A 174 -7.24 -0.52 1.78
C GLY A 174 -6.24 -1.30 2.61
N VAL A 175 -6.58 -2.55 2.94
CA VAL A 175 -5.76 -3.43 3.79
C VAL A 175 -5.06 -4.50 2.97
N GLY A 176 -3.77 -4.25 2.67
CA GLY A 176 -2.82 -5.29 2.25
C GLY A 176 -2.08 -5.84 3.46
N THR A 177 -1.07 -5.12 3.95
CA THR A 177 -0.40 -5.46 5.20
C THR A 177 -1.10 -4.91 6.45
N GLY A 178 -1.98 -3.94 6.29
CA GLY A 178 -2.64 -3.26 7.41
C GLY A 178 -1.85 -2.10 8.03
N GLY A 179 -0.57 -1.96 7.70
CA GLY A 179 0.28 -0.93 8.30
C GLY A 179 -0.21 0.50 8.07
N THR A 180 -0.68 0.80 6.85
CA THR A 180 -1.19 2.14 6.51
C THR A 180 -2.42 2.51 7.34
N VAL A 181 -3.44 1.65 7.38
CA VAL A 181 -4.67 1.94 8.15
C VAL A 181 -4.40 2.00 9.63
N SER A 182 -3.58 1.10 10.15
CA SER A 182 -3.27 1.01 11.59
C SER A 182 -2.42 2.19 12.05
N GLY A 183 -1.27 2.43 11.41
CA GLY A 183 -0.35 3.49 11.82
C GLY A 183 -0.98 4.88 11.66
N THR A 184 -1.54 5.18 10.48
CA THR A 184 -2.22 6.45 10.23
C THR A 184 -3.41 6.64 11.18
N GLY A 185 -4.22 5.60 11.36
CA GLY A 185 -5.39 5.66 12.23
C GLY A 185 -5.04 5.95 13.68
N ARG A 186 -3.97 5.34 14.22
CA ARG A 186 -3.47 5.64 15.58
C ARG A 186 -3.08 7.11 15.74
N THR A 187 -2.36 7.65 14.77
CA THR A 187 -1.97 9.06 14.81
C THR A 187 -3.17 9.98 14.77
N LEU A 188 -4.08 9.77 13.83
CA LEU A 188 -5.28 10.61 13.71
C LEU A 188 -6.16 10.55 14.97
N LYS A 189 -6.35 9.36 15.55
CA LYS A 189 -7.10 9.21 16.81
C LYS A 189 -6.36 9.78 18.03
N ARG A 190 -5.03 9.80 18.03
CA ARG A 190 -4.24 10.47 19.06
C ARG A 190 -4.44 11.98 19.04
N HIS A 191 -4.49 12.58 17.85
CA HIS A 191 -4.81 14.00 17.69
C HIS A 191 -6.28 14.31 17.99
N ASN A 192 -7.20 13.49 17.45
CA ASN A 192 -8.63 13.63 17.66
C ASN A 192 -9.31 12.26 17.76
N PRO A 193 -9.69 11.80 18.98
CA PRO A 193 -10.33 10.50 19.19
C PRO A 193 -11.68 10.32 18.43
N SER A 194 -12.32 11.39 17.95
CA SER A 194 -13.57 11.32 17.21
C SER A 194 -13.36 10.94 15.74
N VAL A 195 -12.15 10.96 15.21
CA VAL A 195 -11.84 10.54 13.84
C VAL A 195 -12.23 9.08 13.65
N LYS A 196 -13.00 8.82 12.60
CA LYS A 196 -13.41 7.47 12.22
C LYS A 196 -12.44 6.87 11.22
N VAL A 197 -11.99 5.64 11.50
CA VAL A 197 -11.04 4.89 10.67
C VAL A 197 -11.74 3.72 10.01
N TYR A 198 -11.76 3.71 8.69
CA TYR A 198 -12.40 2.67 7.89
C TYR A 198 -11.34 1.89 7.11
N ALA A 199 -11.33 0.57 7.32
CA ALA A 199 -10.52 -0.36 6.53
C ALA A 199 -11.31 -0.83 5.31
N VAL A 200 -10.63 -1.08 4.19
CA VAL A 200 -11.26 -1.61 2.96
C VAL A 200 -10.64 -2.96 2.63
N GLU A 201 -11.51 -3.95 2.36
CA GLU A 201 -11.15 -5.28 1.89
C GLU A 201 -12.00 -5.72 0.68
N PRO A 202 -11.55 -6.73 -0.10
CA PRO A 202 -12.35 -7.23 -1.22
C PRO A 202 -13.63 -7.95 -0.76
N ALA A 203 -14.76 -7.67 -1.41
CA ALA A 203 -16.06 -8.28 -1.07
C ALA A 203 -16.07 -9.81 -1.19
N THR A 204 -15.27 -10.38 -2.12
CA THR A 204 -15.15 -11.83 -2.31
C THR A 204 -14.08 -12.49 -1.42
N SER A 205 -13.36 -11.70 -0.60
CA SER A 205 -12.36 -12.18 0.36
C SER A 205 -12.43 -11.36 1.67
N PRO A 206 -13.59 -11.37 2.37
CA PRO A 206 -13.86 -10.47 3.50
C PRO A 206 -13.30 -11.02 4.82
N VAL A 207 -12.00 -11.30 4.86
CA VAL A 207 -11.32 -11.98 5.98
C VAL A 207 -11.31 -11.11 7.24
N LEU A 208 -11.15 -9.79 7.11
CA LEU A 208 -11.19 -8.86 8.25
C LEU A 208 -12.59 -8.77 8.87
N SER A 209 -13.62 -8.98 8.07
CA SER A 209 -15.02 -9.06 8.51
C SER A 209 -15.43 -10.44 9.00
N GLY A 210 -14.50 -11.40 9.13
CA GLY A 210 -14.76 -12.76 9.62
C GLY A 210 -15.22 -13.75 8.54
N GLY A 211 -15.17 -13.38 7.26
CA GLY A 211 -15.49 -14.27 6.14
C GLY A 211 -14.29 -15.13 5.70
N ALA A 212 -14.53 -16.01 4.74
CA ALA A 212 -13.49 -16.86 4.16
C ALA A 212 -12.64 -16.11 3.12
N PRO A 213 -11.35 -16.48 2.96
CA PRO A 213 -10.55 -15.97 1.88
C PRO A 213 -11.06 -16.46 0.51
N GLY A 214 -11.05 -15.59 -0.48
CA GLY A 214 -11.52 -15.88 -1.83
C GLY A 214 -10.70 -15.19 -2.91
N LYS A 215 -10.91 -15.56 -4.17
CA LYS A 215 -10.27 -14.94 -5.32
C LYS A 215 -10.90 -13.55 -5.59
N HIS A 216 -10.09 -12.57 -5.90
CA HIS A 216 -10.51 -11.22 -6.25
C HIS A 216 -9.52 -10.56 -7.21
N GLY A 217 -9.96 -9.50 -7.91
CA GLY A 217 -9.13 -8.74 -8.85
C GLY A 217 -8.47 -7.49 -8.25
N ILE A 218 -8.69 -7.17 -6.97
CA ILE A 218 -8.15 -5.96 -6.34
C ILE A 218 -6.72 -6.21 -5.87
N GLN A 219 -5.76 -6.05 -6.78
CA GLN A 219 -4.34 -6.24 -6.45
C GLN A 219 -3.88 -5.22 -5.40
N GLY A 220 -3.05 -5.68 -4.45
CA GLY A 220 -2.43 -4.84 -3.41
C GLY A 220 -3.14 -4.87 -2.06
N ILE A 221 -4.37 -5.40 -1.98
CA ILE A 221 -5.11 -5.61 -0.73
C ILE A 221 -5.66 -7.04 -0.66
N GLY A 222 -6.25 -7.42 0.46
CA GLY A 222 -6.90 -8.73 0.63
C GLY A 222 -5.94 -9.93 0.52
N PRO A 223 -4.92 -10.05 1.41
CA PRO A 223 -3.91 -11.11 1.32
C PRO A 223 -4.44 -12.52 1.64
N GLY A 224 -5.72 -12.63 2.03
CA GLY A 224 -6.36 -13.90 2.39
C GLY A 224 -6.13 -14.35 3.85
N PHE A 225 -5.54 -13.49 4.67
CA PHE A 225 -5.34 -13.68 6.11
C PHE A 225 -5.31 -12.32 6.83
N VAL A 226 -5.41 -12.33 8.16
CA VAL A 226 -5.27 -11.11 8.97
C VAL A 226 -3.78 -10.87 9.28
N PRO A 227 -3.16 -9.79 8.75
CA PRO A 227 -1.74 -9.49 9.01
C PRO A 227 -1.47 -9.12 10.47
N GLN A 228 -0.28 -9.43 11.00
CA GLN A 228 0.10 -9.02 12.35
C GLN A 228 0.28 -7.49 12.48
N THR A 229 0.58 -6.81 11.38
CA THR A 229 0.69 -5.35 11.31
C THR A 229 -0.66 -4.63 11.22
N TYR A 230 -1.77 -5.37 11.17
CA TYR A 230 -3.13 -4.84 11.22
C TYR A 230 -3.61 -4.73 12.68
N ASP A 231 -4.03 -3.55 13.08
CA ASP A 231 -4.55 -3.25 14.41
C ASP A 231 -6.07 -3.04 14.35
N ALA A 232 -6.81 -4.08 14.65
CA ALA A 232 -8.28 -4.04 14.66
C ALA A 232 -8.84 -3.06 15.70
N GLY A 233 -8.10 -2.77 16.79
CA GLY A 233 -8.52 -1.81 17.83
C GLY A 233 -8.52 -0.36 17.33
N THR A 234 -7.78 -0.06 16.28
CA THR A 234 -7.75 1.27 15.66
C THR A 234 -8.89 1.48 14.67
N VAL A 235 -9.41 0.41 14.06
CA VAL A 235 -10.41 0.45 12.97
C VAL A 235 -11.82 0.46 13.54
N ASP A 236 -12.62 1.48 13.17
CA ASP A 236 -14.02 1.57 13.58
C ASP A 236 -14.94 0.65 12.77
N LYS A 237 -14.63 0.44 11.49
CA LYS A 237 -15.41 -0.44 10.60
C LYS A 237 -14.59 -0.92 9.42
N VAL A 238 -14.87 -2.14 8.97
CA VAL A 238 -14.37 -2.69 7.71
C VAL A 238 -15.46 -2.54 6.65
N LEU A 239 -15.08 -2.06 5.46
CA LEU A 239 -15.94 -1.92 4.29
C LEU A 239 -15.47 -2.88 3.21
N THR A 240 -16.40 -3.55 2.58
CA THR A 240 -16.11 -4.45 1.46
C THR A 240 -16.36 -3.73 0.13
N VAL A 241 -15.49 -3.98 -0.85
CA VAL A 241 -15.61 -3.42 -2.22
C VAL A 241 -15.39 -4.55 -3.22
N SER A 242 -16.22 -4.60 -4.25
CA SER A 242 -16.07 -5.54 -5.36
C SER A 242 -14.94 -5.11 -6.32
N THR A 243 -14.49 -6.03 -7.16
CA THR A 243 -13.48 -5.72 -8.19
C THR A 243 -14.01 -4.71 -9.20
N GLU A 244 -15.26 -4.83 -9.57
CA GLU A 244 -15.96 -3.97 -10.53
C GLU A 244 -16.07 -2.54 -10.01
N GLU A 245 -16.51 -2.35 -8.78
CA GLU A 245 -16.58 -1.04 -8.10
C GLU A 245 -15.20 -0.37 -7.99
N ALA A 246 -14.18 -1.17 -7.69
CA ALA A 246 -12.80 -0.67 -7.65
C ALA A 246 -12.32 -0.21 -9.03
N PHE A 247 -12.63 -0.97 -10.09
CA PHE A 247 -12.29 -0.62 -11.47
C PHE A 247 -13.00 0.64 -11.93
N GLU A 248 -14.31 0.74 -11.73
CA GLU A 248 -15.11 1.91 -12.09
C GLU A 248 -14.59 3.17 -11.41
N SER A 249 -14.30 3.08 -10.13
CA SER A 249 -13.78 4.18 -9.32
C SER A 249 -12.38 4.61 -9.75
N ALA A 250 -11.49 3.68 -10.09
CA ALA A 250 -10.17 4.01 -10.63
C ALA A 250 -10.27 4.66 -12.03
N ARG A 251 -11.19 4.18 -12.89
CA ARG A 251 -11.48 4.79 -14.18
C ARG A 251 -12.08 6.19 -14.04
N PHE A 252 -12.98 6.40 -13.08
CA PHE A 252 -13.50 7.74 -12.78
C PHE A 252 -12.36 8.71 -12.40
N LEU A 253 -11.48 8.31 -11.49
CA LEU A 253 -10.33 9.12 -11.10
C LEU A 253 -9.44 9.45 -12.30
N SER A 254 -9.13 8.48 -13.14
CA SER A 254 -8.27 8.70 -14.31
C SER A 254 -8.94 9.54 -15.40
N ARG A 255 -10.18 9.21 -15.79
CA ARG A 255 -10.85 9.81 -16.96
C ARG A 255 -11.57 11.12 -16.67
N LYS A 256 -11.99 11.33 -15.41
CA LYS A 256 -12.75 12.53 -15.01
C LYS A 256 -11.95 13.50 -14.15
N LYS A 257 -10.87 13.01 -13.49
CA LYS A 257 -10.04 13.81 -12.58
C LYS A 257 -8.57 13.91 -13.02
N GLY A 258 -8.16 13.17 -14.03
CA GLY A 258 -6.77 13.14 -14.51
C GLY A 258 -5.79 12.44 -13.55
N ILE A 259 -6.30 11.64 -12.63
CA ILE A 259 -5.50 10.98 -11.60
C ILE A 259 -5.40 9.50 -11.94
N LEU A 260 -4.35 9.11 -12.65
CA LEU A 260 -4.09 7.72 -13.01
C LEU A 260 -3.58 6.94 -11.79
N VAL A 261 -4.39 5.98 -11.32
CA VAL A 261 -4.14 5.21 -10.09
C VAL A 261 -4.43 3.72 -10.28
N GLY A 262 -3.90 2.90 -9.36
CA GLY A 262 -4.10 1.46 -9.39
C GLY A 262 -5.46 1.01 -8.82
N ILE A 263 -5.68 -0.31 -8.86
CA ILE A 263 -6.97 -0.94 -8.53
C ILE A 263 -7.35 -0.72 -7.07
N SER A 264 -6.41 -0.90 -6.14
CA SER A 264 -6.67 -0.69 -4.71
C SER A 264 -6.92 0.78 -4.36
N SER A 265 -6.42 1.71 -5.18
CA SER A 265 -6.77 3.13 -5.08
C SER A 265 -8.24 3.36 -5.43
N GLY A 266 -8.73 2.69 -6.48
CA GLY A 266 -10.15 2.70 -6.85
C GLY A 266 -11.03 2.15 -5.72
N ALA A 267 -10.63 1.06 -5.08
CA ALA A 267 -11.36 0.48 -3.95
C ALA A 267 -11.45 1.45 -2.76
N ALA A 268 -10.33 2.09 -2.38
CA ALA A 268 -10.33 3.08 -1.30
C ALA A 268 -11.17 4.31 -1.63
N PHE A 269 -11.11 4.77 -2.88
CA PHE A 269 -11.93 5.90 -3.34
C PHE A 269 -13.42 5.55 -3.41
N HIS A 270 -13.78 4.34 -3.88
CA HIS A 270 -15.17 3.86 -3.87
C HIS A 270 -15.76 3.93 -2.47
N ALA A 271 -15.07 3.37 -1.49
CA ALA A 271 -15.52 3.40 -0.10
C ALA A 271 -15.67 4.85 0.43
N ALA A 272 -14.75 5.76 0.09
CA ALA A 272 -14.85 7.17 0.46
C ALA A 272 -16.04 7.86 -0.21
N ALA A 273 -16.32 7.56 -1.49
CA ALA A 273 -17.45 8.07 -2.23
C ALA A 273 -18.78 7.61 -1.61
N GLU A 274 -18.90 6.33 -1.25
CA GLU A 274 -20.07 5.80 -0.54
C GLU A 274 -20.29 6.47 0.82
N LEU A 275 -19.20 6.67 1.58
CA LEU A 275 -19.28 7.39 2.86
C LEU A 275 -19.68 8.85 2.67
N SER A 276 -19.27 9.48 1.56
CA SER A 276 -19.58 10.89 1.29
C SER A 276 -21.06 11.17 1.00
N ARG A 277 -21.80 10.17 0.53
CA ARG A 277 -23.24 10.27 0.24
C ARG A 277 -24.11 10.21 1.48
N ARG A 278 -23.57 9.69 2.59
CA ARG A 278 -24.35 9.48 3.80
C ARG A 278 -24.71 10.80 4.48
N PRO A 279 -25.99 10.99 4.85
CA PRO A 279 -26.43 12.23 5.50
C PRO A 279 -25.65 12.58 6.78
N GLU A 280 -25.30 11.58 7.58
CA GLU A 280 -24.55 11.78 8.83
C GLU A 280 -23.11 12.28 8.61
N ASN A 281 -22.64 12.26 7.37
CA ASN A 281 -21.30 12.74 7.02
C ASN A 281 -21.32 14.11 6.32
N GLU A 282 -22.46 14.75 6.19
CA GLU A 282 -22.57 16.06 5.56
C GLU A 282 -21.61 17.07 6.21
N GLY A 283 -20.87 17.79 5.38
CA GLY A 283 -19.88 18.80 5.80
C GLY A 283 -18.55 18.24 6.36
N LYS A 284 -18.43 16.91 6.58
CA LYS A 284 -17.19 16.30 7.06
C LYS A 284 -16.15 16.18 5.96
N LEU A 285 -14.88 16.10 6.37
CA LEU A 285 -13.75 15.77 5.47
C LEU A 285 -13.40 14.30 5.59
N ILE A 286 -13.46 13.59 4.46
CA ILE A 286 -13.04 12.19 4.29
C ILE A 286 -11.69 12.18 3.57
N VAL A 287 -10.69 11.52 4.15
CA VAL A 287 -9.39 11.33 3.51
C VAL A 287 -9.22 9.86 3.13
N ALA A 288 -8.99 9.59 1.84
CA ALA A 288 -8.70 8.25 1.33
C ALA A 288 -7.27 8.15 0.80
N VAL A 289 -6.56 7.07 1.14
CA VAL A 289 -5.22 6.80 0.59
C VAL A 289 -5.34 6.12 -0.76
N LEU A 290 -4.69 6.70 -1.78
CA LEU A 290 -4.52 6.11 -3.11
C LEU A 290 -3.11 5.54 -3.21
N PRO A 291 -2.93 4.20 -3.04
CA PRO A 291 -1.64 3.62 -2.74
C PRO A 291 -0.59 3.69 -3.84
N ASP A 292 -1.00 3.71 -5.13
CA ASP A 292 -0.03 3.61 -6.22
C ASP A 292 -0.50 4.19 -7.56
N THR A 293 0.41 4.17 -8.54
CA THR A 293 0.16 4.61 -9.92
C THR A 293 -0.60 3.56 -10.73
N GLY A 294 -1.46 4.00 -11.66
CA GLY A 294 -2.17 3.13 -12.60
C GLY A 294 -1.30 2.55 -13.73
N GLU A 295 -0.12 3.10 -13.97
CA GLU A 295 0.81 2.62 -15.00
C GLU A 295 1.17 1.14 -14.84
N ARG A 296 1.15 0.62 -13.61
CA ARG A 296 1.42 -0.79 -13.29
C ARG A 296 0.30 -1.75 -13.67
N TYR A 297 -0.83 -1.24 -14.15
CA TYR A 297 -2.05 -2.00 -14.42
C TYR A 297 -2.56 -1.84 -15.84
N LEU A 298 -1.76 -1.22 -16.75
CA LEU A 298 -2.16 -0.98 -18.15
C LEU A 298 -2.39 -2.27 -18.94
N SER A 299 -1.73 -3.37 -18.56
CA SER A 299 -1.92 -4.71 -19.14
C SER A 299 -2.97 -5.56 -18.43
N THR A 300 -3.77 -4.94 -17.55
CA THR A 300 -4.84 -5.61 -16.80
C THR A 300 -6.21 -5.16 -17.27
N PRO A 301 -7.31 -5.89 -16.95
CA PRO A 301 -8.67 -5.45 -17.29
C PRO A 301 -9.09 -4.10 -16.69
N LEU A 302 -8.30 -3.50 -15.81
CA LEU A 302 -8.61 -2.19 -15.23
C LEU A 302 -8.88 -1.13 -16.30
N PHE A 303 -8.02 -1.06 -17.33
CA PHE A 303 -8.14 -0.09 -18.41
C PHE A 303 -8.60 -0.71 -19.73
N ASP A 304 -8.83 -2.02 -19.73
CA ASP A 304 -9.41 -2.74 -20.87
C ASP A 304 -10.92 -2.41 -20.91
N THR A 305 -11.25 -1.45 -21.73
CA THR A 305 -12.64 -1.07 -22.01
C THR A 305 -12.83 -1.23 -23.49
N ALA A 306 -13.78 -2.08 -23.88
CA ALA A 306 -14.29 -2.07 -25.26
C ALA A 306 -14.58 -0.62 -25.66
N GLU A 307 -14.02 -0.20 -26.77
CA GLU A 307 -14.29 1.09 -27.41
C GLU A 307 -15.78 1.26 -27.69
#